data_e7416c4a3adb763faaa15c13b9422bfe
#
_entry.id   e7416c4a3adb763faaa15c13b9422bfe
#
_cell.length_a   1.000
_cell.length_b   1.000
_cell.length_c   1.000
_cell.angle_alpha   90.00
_cell.angle_beta   90.00
_cell.angle_gamma   90.00
#
_symmetry.space_group_name_H-M   'P 1'
#
loop_
_entity.id
_entity.type
_entity.pdbx_description
1 polymer ?
#
loop_
_entity_poly.entity_id
_entity_poly.type
_entity_poly.pdbx_seq_one_letter_code
_entity_poly.pdbx_strand_id
1 'polypeptide(L)'
;AHLINFPGDRTEQILLDFLSQPSGEQAVQIAKRKAVEVLGRLGATQSVPVIGQCLESDDIYLVENSVWALQQLKCCDPAIIGRMLSLLQDKSQNLRVLIQCLAGLKVQESVESIRLLQDSENLGVRGAAISAIAQLLNDKSNLGKIVEHLTVPNQMDRQSAVQDLIDANASDFLPAIVSAPVSPAFRMRACRQILNDSDSMLIDANILSLIDTVLCDDPSDIDIVHKYDQQPSVEFLLQDLFSTDFSRCYLALMSLRQCSSEVLWPLMSDLWEREAHNDYGAHYFFMRIFGSRSDWPQDGLRHALEIIQESIINRRPQFRKSRAAAIQALHFLSSDLFINTMPDFLSESVDAPWDCRYMTVMCIENMAEMNLSLKEKILSHFMDDSDVFVRARSEICLSRVRELSA
;
A
#
# COMPACT_ATOMS: atom_id res chain seq x y z
N ALA A 1 -14.70 -14.83 -10.11
CA ALA A 1 -14.47 -13.49 -9.52
C ALA A 1 -15.70 -12.59 -9.65
N HIS A 2 -16.34 -12.47 -10.81
CA HIS A 2 -17.50 -11.54 -11.00
C HIS A 2 -18.70 -11.85 -10.10
N LEU A 3 -18.86 -13.08 -9.62
CA LEU A 3 -19.98 -13.47 -8.75
C LEU A 3 -20.03 -12.71 -7.42
N ILE A 4 -18.93 -12.11 -6.98
CA ILE A 4 -18.91 -11.25 -5.79
C ILE A 4 -19.84 -10.03 -5.92
N ASN A 5 -20.12 -9.60 -7.15
CA ASN A 5 -21.03 -8.48 -7.43
C ASN A 5 -22.52 -8.90 -7.42
N PHE A 6 -22.81 -10.17 -7.20
CA PHE A 6 -24.16 -10.73 -7.17
C PHE A 6 -24.37 -11.52 -5.85
N PRO A 7 -24.32 -10.84 -4.70
CA PRO A 7 -24.52 -11.49 -3.39
C PRO A 7 -25.95 -12.05 -3.29
N GLY A 8 -26.09 -13.15 -2.55
CA GLY A 8 -27.38 -13.76 -2.22
C GLY A 8 -27.38 -15.29 -2.26
N ASP A 9 -28.39 -15.89 -1.65
CA ASP A 9 -28.50 -17.33 -1.42
C ASP A 9 -28.31 -18.18 -2.67
N ARG A 10 -28.80 -17.70 -3.80
CA ARG A 10 -28.66 -18.43 -5.08
C ARG A 10 -27.20 -18.53 -5.52
N THR A 11 -26.44 -17.45 -5.41
CA THR A 11 -25.00 -17.44 -5.76
C THR A 11 -24.23 -18.35 -4.82
N GLU A 12 -24.51 -18.26 -3.53
CA GLU A 12 -23.87 -19.10 -2.51
C GLU A 12 -24.17 -20.58 -2.75
N GLN A 13 -25.43 -20.95 -2.99
CA GLN A 13 -25.81 -22.35 -3.26
C GLN A 13 -25.13 -22.91 -4.50
N ILE A 14 -25.06 -22.15 -5.60
CA ILE A 14 -24.37 -22.59 -6.83
C ILE A 14 -22.89 -22.84 -6.56
N LEU A 15 -22.23 -21.98 -5.76
CA LEU A 15 -20.82 -22.16 -5.41
C LEU A 15 -20.60 -23.37 -4.49
N LEU A 16 -21.51 -23.62 -3.53
CA LEU A 16 -21.48 -24.79 -2.66
C LEU A 16 -21.65 -26.09 -3.44
N ASP A 17 -22.64 -26.15 -4.34
CA ASP A 17 -22.87 -27.28 -5.21
C ASP A 17 -21.66 -27.56 -6.11
N PHE A 18 -21.02 -26.52 -6.60
CA PHE A 18 -19.80 -26.62 -7.40
C PHE A 18 -18.61 -27.15 -6.59
N LEU A 19 -18.42 -26.71 -5.36
CA LEU A 19 -17.34 -27.21 -4.49
C LEU A 19 -17.48 -28.69 -4.19
N SER A 20 -18.72 -29.21 -4.09
CA SER A 20 -19.02 -30.61 -3.80
C SER A 20 -18.76 -31.57 -5.00
N GLN A 21 -18.52 -31.02 -6.20
CA GLN A 21 -18.22 -31.85 -7.38
C GLN A 21 -16.80 -32.42 -7.34
N PRO A 22 -16.54 -33.60 -7.98
CA PRO A 22 -15.18 -34.14 -8.08
C PRO A 22 -14.23 -33.19 -8.78
N SER A 23 -12.96 -33.14 -8.34
CA SER A 23 -11.90 -32.31 -8.91
C SER A 23 -11.04 -33.15 -9.85
N GLY A 24 -11.41 -33.25 -11.13
CA GLY A 24 -10.65 -34.07 -12.09
C GLY A 24 -9.68 -33.26 -12.94
N GLU A 25 -10.06 -32.05 -13.34
CA GLU A 25 -9.31 -31.21 -14.28
C GLU A 25 -8.72 -30.00 -13.61
N GLN A 26 -7.55 -29.54 -14.10
CA GLN A 26 -6.86 -28.34 -13.56
C GLN A 26 -7.77 -27.09 -13.59
N ALA A 27 -8.57 -26.92 -14.65
CA ALA A 27 -9.52 -25.82 -14.76
C ALA A 27 -10.56 -25.83 -13.63
N VAL A 28 -11.06 -27.03 -13.26
CA VAL A 28 -12.01 -27.21 -12.14
C VAL A 28 -11.35 -26.89 -10.81
N GLN A 29 -10.09 -27.31 -10.61
CA GLN A 29 -9.33 -26.96 -9.39
C GLN A 29 -9.17 -25.45 -9.25
N ILE A 30 -8.74 -24.73 -10.30
CA ILE A 30 -8.62 -23.26 -10.30
C ILE A 30 -9.97 -22.61 -10.00
N ALA A 31 -11.05 -23.10 -10.60
CA ALA A 31 -12.39 -22.58 -10.35
C ALA A 31 -12.85 -22.81 -8.90
N LYS A 32 -12.53 -23.95 -8.28
CA LYS A 32 -12.81 -24.22 -6.86
C LYS A 32 -12.06 -23.28 -5.93
N ARG A 33 -10.77 -23.03 -6.18
CA ARG A 33 -9.99 -22.02 -5.44
C ARG A 33 -10.70 -20.66 -5.45
N LYS A 34 -11.21 -20.25 -6.62
CA LYS A 34 -11.96 -18.99 -6.77
C LYS A 34 -13.35 -19.03 -6.14
N ALA A 35 -14.03 -20.18 -6.15
CA ALA A 35 -15.32 -20.34 -5.48
C ALA A 35 -15.19 -20.15 -3.96
N VAL A 36 -14.19 -20.76 -3.34
CA VAL A 36 -13.87 -20.58 -1.92
C VAL A 36 -13.56 -19.12 -1.58
N GLU A 37 -12.73 -18.46 -2.39
CA GLU A 37 -12.41 -17.03 -2.21
C GLU A 37 -13.67 -16.17 -2.26
N VAL A 38 -14.57 -16.41 -3.22
CA VAL A 38 -15.82 -15.65 -3.36
C VAL A 38 -16.73 -15.87 -2.16
N LEU A 39 -16.91 -17.12 -1.70
CA LEU A 39 -17.72 -17.41 -0.49
C LEU A 39 -17.18 -16.72 0.75
N GLY A 40 -15.87 -16.72 0.95
CA GLY A 40 -15.22 -15.97 2.04
C GLY A 40 -15.51 -14.47 1.97
N ARG A 41 -15.38 -13.87 0.78
CA ARG A 41 -15.64 -12.43 0.55
C ARG A 41 -17.11 -12.03 0.69
N LEU A 42 -18.04 -12.94 0.35
CA LEU A 42 -19.47 -12.72 0.51
C LEU A 42 -19.93 -12.85 1.98
N GLY A 43 -19.08 -13.37 2.87
CA GLY A 43 -19.45 -13.63 4.25
C GLY A 43 -20.44 -14.81 4.39
N ALA A 44 -20.42 -15.77 3.46
CA ALA A 44 -21.33 -16.91 3.39
C ALA A 44 -21.07 -17.92 4.52
N THR A 45 -21.50 -17.62 5.75
CA THR A 45 -21.22 -18.44 6.95
C THR A 45 -21.71 -19.88 6.84
N GLN A 46 -22.80 -20.12 6.08
CA GLN A 46 -23.32 -21.47 5.78
C GLN A 46 -22.34 -22.34 4.99
N SER A 47 -21.31 -21.74 4.35
CA SER A 47 -20.31 -22.48 3.58
C SER A 47 -19.17 -23.05 4.46
N VAL A 48 -19.08 -22.69 5.73
CA VAL A 48 -18.01 -23.12 6.66
C VAL A 48 -17.79 -24.65 6.65
N PRO A 49 -18.82 -25.52 6.74
CA PRO A 49 -18.60 -26.96 6.73
C PRO A 49 -18.01 -27.49 5.42
N VAL A 50 -18.46 -26.97 4.27
CA VAL A 50 -17.97 -27.38 2.94
C VAL A 50 -16.54 -26.87 2.72
N ILE A 51 -16.24 -25.63 3.11
CA ILE A 51 -14.88 -25.08 3.03
C ILE A 51 -13.95 -25.83 3.99
N GLY A 52 -14.44 -26.23 5.17
CA GLY A 52 -13.68 -27.05 6.12
C GLY A 52 -13.23 -28.39 5.52
N GLN A 53 -14.07 -29.05 4.69
CA GLN A 53 -13.70 -30.26 3.97
C GLN A 53 -12.59 -30.02 2.92
N CYS A 54 -12.51 -28.81 2.33
CA CYS A 54 -11.45 -28.47 1.39
C CYS A 54 -10.05 -28.43 2.03
N LEU A 55 -9.93 -28.40 3.36
CA LEU A 55 -8.64 -28.52 4.07
C LEU A 55 -7.99 -29.90 3.91
N GLU A 56 -8.73 -30.89 3.43
CA GLU A 56 -8.23 -32.25 3.16
C GLU A 56 -7.79 -32.45 1.71
N SER A 57 -7.82 -31.39 0.90
CA SER A 57 -7.45 -31.46 -0.52
C SER A 57 -5.94 -31.62 -0.70
N ASP A 58 -5.53 -32.40 -1.71
CA ASP A 58 -4.15 -32.45 -2.18
C ASP A 58 -3.71 -31.17 -2.92
N ASP A 59 -4.66 -30.30 -3.27
CA ASP A 59 -4.39 -29.00 -3.87
C ASP A 59 -4.04 -27.96 -2.79
N ILE A 60 -2.75 -27.72 -2.59
CA ILE A 60 -2.22 -26.78 -1.58
C ILE A 60 -2.80 -25.38 -1.71
N TYR A 61 -3.11 -24.92 -2.92
CA TYR A 61 -3.72 -23.60 -3.14
C TYR A 61 -5.20 -23.57 -2.78
N LEU A 62 -5.92 -24.71 -2.92
CA LEU A 62 -7.29 -24.81 -2.43
C LEU A 62 -7.30 -24.80 -0.89
N VAL A 63 -6.37 -25.50 -0.26
CA VAL A 63 -6.18 -25.46 1.20
C VAL A 63 -5.90 -24.04 1.67
N GLU A 64 -4.95 -23.34 1.04
CA GLU A 64 -4.59 -21.95 1.36
C GLU A 64 -5.81 -21.01 1.28
N ASN A 65 -6.56 -21.06 0.16
CA ASN A 65 -7.75 -20.25 0.00
C ASN A 65 -8.85 -20.60 1.01
N SER A 66 -8.95 -21.89 1.40
CA SER A 66 -9.91 -22.35 2.40
C SER A 66 -9.57 -21.82 3.79
N VAL A 67 -8.31 -21.88 4.19
CA VAL A 67 -7.83 -21.31 5.45
C VAL A 67 -8.15 -19.81 5.52
N TRP A 68 -7.85 -19.08 4.45
CA TRP A 68 -8.16 -17.65 4.36
C TRP A 68 -9.67 -17.38 4.44
N ALA A 69 -10.49 -18.14 3.71
CA ALA A 69 -11.95 -17.99 3.71
C ALA A 69 -12.55 -18.29 5.09
N LEU A 70 -12.07 -19.33 5.77
CA LEU A 70 -12.50 -19.68 7.13
C LEU A 70 -12.20 -18.55 8.13
N GLN A 71 -11.06 -17.86 7.98
CA GLN A 71 -10.76 -16.68 8.78
C GLN A 71 -11.73 -15.53 8.47
N GLN A 72 -12.01 -15.24 7.18
CA GLN A 72 -12.98 -14.20 6.81
C GLN A 72 -14.38 -14.48 7.38
N LEU A 73 -14.77 -15.76 7.38
CA LEU A 73 -16.05 -16.24 7.93
C LEU A 73 -16.05 -16.34 9.46
N LYS A 74 -14.95 -16.00 10.14
CA LYS A 74 -14.79 -16.08 11.61
C LYS A 74 -15.12 -17.46 12.13
N CYS A 75 -14.60 -18.51 11.47
CA CYS A 75 -14.84 -19.89 11.84
C CYS A 75 -14.46 -20.15 13.30
N CYS A 76 -15.38 -20.76 14.06
CA CYS A 76 -15.16 -21.16 15.45
C CYS A 76 -15.41 -22.67 15.66
N ASP A 77 -15.54 -23.46 14.57
CA ASP A 77 -15.71 -24.91 14.66
C ASP A 77 -14.44 -25.59 15.16
N PRO A 78 -14.46 -26.29 16.31
CA PRO A 78 -13.27 -26.88 16.90
C PRO A 78 -12.63 -27.97 16.03
N ALA A 79 -13.41 -28.71 15.23
CA ALA A 79 -12.89 -29.75 14.36
C ALA A 79 -12.11 -29.15 13.18
N ILE A 80 -12.64 -28.07 12.58
CA ILE A 80 -11.99 -27.33 11.50
C ILE A 80 -10.71 -26.65 12.03
N ILE A 81 -10.77 -25.98 13.19
CA ILE A 81 -9.61 -25.38 13.85
C ILE A 81 -8.55 -26.43 14.15
N GLY A 82 -8.95 -27.60 14.70
CA GLY A 82 -8.05 -28.73 14.96
C GLY A 82 -7.35 -29.21 13.67
N ARG A 83 -8.07 -29.21 12.54
CA ARG A 83 -7.47 -29.52 11.24
C ARG A 83 -6.46 -28.47 10.81
N MET A 84 -6.79 -27.15 10.93
CA MET A 84 -5.84 -26.08 10.63
C MET A 84 -4.57 -26.18 11.50
N LEU A 85 -4.70 -26.50 12.78
CA LEU A 85 -3.55 -26.73 13.68
C LEU A 85 -2.68 -27.88 13.22
N SER A 86 -3.28 -29.00 12.75
CA SER A 86 -2.50 -30.13 12.21
C SER A 86 -1.71 -29.77 10.94
N LEU A 87 -2.26 -28.89 10.09
CA LEU A 87 -1.58 -28.42 8.88
C LEU A 87 -0.34 -27.56 9.16
N LEU A 88 -0.17 -26.98 10.35
CA LEU A 88 1.07 -26.28 10.75
C LEU A 88 2.30 -27.23 10.77
N GLN A 89 2.10 -28.54 10.86
CA GLN A 89 3.18 -29.53 10.85
C GLN A 89 3.57 -29.96 9.43
N ASP A 90 2.77 -29.59 8.43
CA ASP A 90 3.00 -29.96 7.03
C ASP A 90 3.74 -28.84 6.29
N LYS A 91 5.06 -29.02 6.06
CA LYS A 91 5.92 -28.06 5.38
C LYS A 91 5.57 -27.85 3.90
N SER A 92 4.71 -28.66 3.30
CA SER A 92 4.23 -28.46 1.94
C SER A 92 3.15 -27.38 1.85
N GLN A 93 2.54 -27.04 2.97
CA GLN A 93 1.49 -26.01 3.06
C GLN A 93 2.07 -24.60 3.15
N ASN A 94 1.24 -23.61 2.85
CA ASN A 94 1.59 -22.21 3.07
C ASN A 94 1.48 -21.87 4.58
N LEU A 95 2.55 -22.16 5.32
CA LEU A 95 2.59 -21.94 6.77
C LEU A 95 2.35 -20.48 7.14
N ARG A 96 2.79 -19.51 6.31
CA ARG A 96 2.55 -18.10 6.56
C ARG A 96 1.05 -17.78 6.63
N VAL A 97 0.27 -18.24 5.65
CA VAL A 97 -1.20 -18.02 5.63
C VAL A 97 -1.88 -18.72 6.81
N LEU A 98 -1.47 -19.96 7.11
CA LEU A 98 -2.00 -20.69 8.27
C LEU A 98 -1.78 -19.92 9.58
N ILE A 99 -0.55 -19.44 9.82
CA ILE A 99 -0.18 -18.67 11.01
C ILE A 99 -1.03 -17.39 11.12
N GLN A 100 -1.10 -16.60 10.04
CA GLN A 100 -1.86 -15.37 10.00
C GLN A 100 -3.36 -15.59 10.27
N CYS A 101 -3.94 -16.64 9.68
CA CYS A 101 -5.35 -16.95 9.84
C CYS A 101 -5.68 -17.46 11.26
N LEU A 102 -4.84 -18.31 11.84
CA LEU A 102 -4.99 -18.78 13.22
C LEU A 102 -4.87 -17.64 14.23
N ALA A 103 -3.93 -16.72 14.02
CA ALA A 103 -3.80 -15.52 14.84
C ALA A 103 -5.02 -14.60 14.69
N GLY A 104 -5.50 -14.36 13.47
CA GLY A 104 -6.70 -13.57 13.19
C GLY A 104 -7.99 -14.16 13.77
N LEU A 105 -8.07 -15.50 13.88
CA LEU A 105 -9.15 -16.22 14.59
C LEU A 105 -8.94 -16.26 16.10
N LYS A 106 -7.81 -15.75 16.62
CA LYS A 106 -7.44 -15.74 18.06
C LYS A 106 -7.36 -17.15 18.67
N VAL A 107 -6.87 -18.11 17.90
CA VAL A 107 -6.73 -19.52 18.33
C VAL A 107 -5.54 -19.65 19.29
N GLN A 108 -5.83 -19.66 20.61
CA GLN A 108 -4.78 -19.74 21.63
C GLN A 108 -4.00 -21.05 21.62
N GLU A 109 -4.64 -22.15 21.21
CA GLU A 109 -4.04 -23.48 21.08
C GLU A 109 -2.91 -23.54 20.03
N SER A 110 -2.86 -22.56 19.13
CA SER A 110 -1.81 -22.46 18.10
C SER A 110 -0.47 -21.92 18.63
N VAL A 111 -0.46 -21.28 19.80
CA VAL A 111 0.68 -20.52 20.34
C VAL A 111 1.95 -21.36 20.39
N GLU A 112 1.93 -22.56 20.95
CA GLU A 112 3.14 -23.37 21.09
C GLU A 112 3.71 -23.82 19.73
N SER A 113 2.82 -24.20 18.79
CA SER A 113 3.24 -24.57 17.43
C SER A 113 3.80 -23.36 16.65
N ILE A 114 3.18 -22.18 16.78
CA ILE A 114 3.65 -20.96 16.12
C ILE A 114 4.98 -20.49 16.73
N ARG A 115 5.17 -20.62 18.05
CA ARG A 115 6.40 -20.22 18.73
C ARG A 115 7.64 -20.93 18.18
N LEU A 116 7.51 -22.20 17.80
CA LEU A 116 8.59 -22.97 17.17
C LEU A 116 8.97 -22.45 15.77
N LEU A 117 8.07 -21.71 15.12
CA LEU A 117 8.28 -21.15 13.78
C LEU A 117 8.93 -19.75 13.79
N GLN A 118 9.12 -19.14 14.97
CA GLN A 118 9.80 -17.85 15.10
C GLN A 118 11.28 -17.87 14.67
N ASP A 119 11.88 -19.06 14.63
CA ASP A 119 13.27 -19.25 14.19
C ASP A 119 13.37 -19.93 12.81
N SER A 120 12.26 -19.92 12.03
CA SER A 120 12.24 -20.45 10.67
C SER A 120 13.28 -19.77 9.77
N GLU A 121 13.94 -20.55 8.89
CA GLU A 121 14.83 -20.00 7.86
C GLU A 121 14.06 -19.18 6.81
N ASN A 122 12.79 -19.52 6.59
CA ASN A 122 11.91 -18.75 5.71
C ASN A 122 11.46 -17.46 6.41
N LEU A 123 11.92 -16.30 5.91
CA LEU A 123 11.66 -14.99 6.51
C LEU A 123 10.17 -14.67 6.59
N GLY A 124 9.38 -15.05 5.58
CA GLY A 124 7.94 -14.85 5.58
C GLY A 124 7.22 -15.64 6.66
N VAL A 125 7.65 -16.88 6.94
CA VAL A 125 7.12 -17.72 8.02
C VAL A 125 7.56 -17.18 9.37
N ARG A 126 8.84 -16.81 9.52
CA ARG A 126 9.41 -16.22 10.73
C ARG A 126 8.66 -14.94 11.14
N GLY A 127 8.50 -13.99 10.19
CA GLY A 127 7.81 -12.73 10.43
C GLY A 127 6.37 -12.94 10.86
N ALA A 128 5.62 -13.80 10.14
CA ALA A 128 4.25 -14.14 10.50
C ALA A 128 4.15 -14.78 11.89
N ALA A 129 5.08 -15.66 12.26
CA ALA A 129 5.09 -16.30 13.59
C ALA A 129 5.33 -15.27 14.70
N ILE A 130 6.31 -14.36 14.53
CA ILE A 130 6.58 -13.28 15.49
C ILE A 130 5.36 -12.38 15.64
N SER A 131 4.77 -11.96 14.52
CA SER A 131 3.56 -11.13 14.49
C SER A 131 2.37 -11.82 15.18
N ALA A 132 2.16 -13.12 14.90
CA ALA A 132 1.09 -13.89 15.52
C ALA A 132 1.23 -14.00 17.04
N ILE A 133 2.45 -14.20 17.55
CA ILE A 133 2.70 -14.20 19.01
C ILE A 133 2.42 -12.82 19.62
N ALA A 134 2.77 -11.74 18.93
CA ALA A 134 2.42 -10.40 19.39
C ALA A 134 0.89 -10.18 19.44
N GLN A 135 0.14 -10.69 18.45
CA GLN A 135 -1.32 -10.60 18.42
C GLN A 135 -1.99 -11.45 19.50
N LEU A 136 -1.54 -12.69 19.70
CA LEU A 136 -2.18 -13.66 20.58
C LEU A 136 -1.85 -13.42 22.07
N LEU A 137 -0.62 -12.98 22.35
CA LEU A 137 -0.11 -12.86 23.73
C LEU A 137 0.23 -11.42 24.13
N ASN A 138 0.13 -10.46 23.22
CA ASN A 138 0.64 -9.10 23.40
C ASN A 138 2.15 -9.06 23.68
N ASP A 139 2.90 -10.08 23.24
CA ASP A 139 4.35 -10.17 23.39
C ASP A 139 5.04 -9.55 22.16
N LYS A 140 5.46 -8.31 22.30
CA LYS A 140 6.11 -7.51 21.26
C LYS A 140 7.65 -7.59 21.28
N SER A 141 8.24 -8.42 22.14
CA SER A 141 9.70 -8.48 22.39
C SER A 141 10.55 -8.82 21.16
N ASN A 142 10.00 -9.58 20.21
CA ASN A 142 10.69 -10.02 19.01
C ASN A 142 10.39 -9.19 17.74
N LEU A 143 9.54 -8.14 17.82
CA LEU A 143 9.18 -7.34 16.63
C LEU A 143 10.38 -6.71 15.93
N GLY A 144 11.45 -6.37 16.67
CA GLY A 144 12.69 -5.86 16.09
C GLY A 144 13.32 -6.80 15.03
N LYS A 145 13.14 -8.11 15.16
CA LYS A 145 13.59 -9.08 14.14
C LYS A 145 12.83 -8.96 12.81
N ILE A 146 11.56 -8.50 12.82
CA ILE A 146 10.79 -8.23 11.60
C ILE A 146 11.33 -6.99 10.90
N VAL A 147 11.78 -5.99 11.67
CA VAL A 147 12.34 -4.74 11.10
C VAL A 147 13.58 -5.05 10.25
N GLU A 148 14.40 -6.02 10.62
CA GLU A 148 15.54 -6.46 9.81
C GLU A 148 15.12 -6.99 8.42
N HIS A 149 13.89 -7.51 8.30
CA HIS A 149 13.36 -7.98 7.02
C HIS A 149 12.95 -6.83 6.07
N LEU A 150 12.80 -5.60 6.57
CA LEU A 150 12.43 -4.44 5.74
C LEU A 150 13.54 -4.04 4.75
N THR A 151 14.78 -4.44 5.00
CA THR A 151 15.96 -4.09 4.21
C THR A 151 16.64 -5.28 3.54
N VAL A 152 15.96 -6.44 3.44
CA VAL A 152 16.50 -7.60 2.71
C VAL A 152 16.37 -7.41 1.18
N PRO A 153 17.21 -8.09 0.37
CA PRO A 153 17.18 -7.93 -1.08
C PRO A 153 15.86 -8.34 -1.74
N ASN A 154 15.16 -9.34 -1.19
CA ASN A 154 13.91 -9.84 -1.76
C ASN A 154 12.74 -8.90 -1.44
N GLN A 155 12.09 -8.39 -2.48
CA GLN A 155 10.94 -7.50 -2.37
C GLN A 155 9.76 -8.13 -1.63
N MET A 156 9.47 -9.41 -1.88
CA MET A 156 8.31 -10.08 -1.26
C MET A 156 8.50 -10.22 0.25
N ASP A 157 9.73 -10.44 0.72
CA ASP A 157 10.04 -10.50 2.14
C ASP A 157 9.88 -9.13 2.80
N ARG A 158 10.32 -8.04 2.13
CA ARG A 158 10.08 -6.67 2.62
C ARG A 158 8.60 -6.34 2.73
N GLN A 159 7.80 -6.67 1.71
CA GLN A 159 6.35 -6.46 1.73
C GLN A 159 5.67 -7.30 2.82
N SER A 160 6.13 -8.55 3.01
CA SER A 160 5.67 -9.43 4.06
C SER A 160 5.96 -8.85 5.45
N ALA A 161 7.16 -8.29 5.65
CA ALA A 161 7.55 -7.66 6.91
C ALA A 161 6.66 -6.45 7.24
N VAL A 162 6.34 -5.61 6.25
CA VAL A 162 5.38 -4.49 6.45
C VAL A 162 4.02 -5.03 6.90
N GLN A 163 3.50 -6.10 6.26
CA GLN A 163 2.23 -6.69 6.67
C GLN A 163 2.30 -7.27 8.08
N ASP A 164 3.39 -7.96 8.44
CA ASP A 164 3.57 -8.54 9.77
C ASP A 164 3.60 -7.48 10.88
N LEU A 165 4.23 -6.33 10.61
CA LEU A 165 4.23 -5.19 11.53
C LEU A 165 2.85 -4.53 11.65
N ILE A 166 2.07 -4.48 10.55
CA ILE A 166 0.67 -4.05 10.59
C ILE A 166 -0.15 -4.97 11.49
N ASP A 167 -0.08 -6.28 11.24
CA ASP A 167 -0.85 -7.29 11.94
C ASP A 167 -0.51 -7.32 13.45
N ALA A 168 0.74 -7.00 13.81
CA ALA A 168 1.19 -6.86 15.20
C ALA A 168 0.84 -5.52 15.87
N ASN A 169 0.22 -4.59 15.15
CA ASN A 169 -0.01 -3.20 15.60
C ASN A 169 1.27 -2.57 16.18
N ALA A 170 2.33 -2.54 15.37
CA ALA A 170 3.69 -2.21 15.76
C ALA A 170 3.98 -0.71 15.61
N SER A 171 3.30 0.16 16.37
CA SER A 171 3.37 1.62 16.28
C SER A 171 4.80 2.17 16.45
N ASP A 172 5.61 1.58 17.32
CA ASP A 172 6.97 2.02 17.60
C ASP A 172 7.90 1.86 16.38
N PHE A 173 7.51 1.05 15.40
CA PHE A 173 8.29 0.75 14.20
C PHE A 173 7.78 1.49 12.94
N LEU A 174 6.82 2.40 13.08
CA LEU A 174 6.34 3.22 11.96
C LEU A 174 7.47 3.96 11.22
N PRO A 175 8.47 4.57 11.90
CA PRO A 175 9.59 5.21 11.19
C PRO A 175 10.35 4.25 10.27
N ALA A 176 10.61 3.01 10.72
CA ALA A 176 11.28 1.99 9.89
C ALA A 176 10.40 1.51 8.72
N ILE A 177 9.07 1.46 8.90
CA ILE A 177 8.15 1.14 7.81
C ILE A 177 8.14 2.27 6.77
N VAL A 178 8.19 3.53 7.22
CA VAL A 178 8.17 4.71 6.36
C VAL A 178 9.42 4.79 5.47
N SER A 179 10.59 4.38 5.97
CA SER A 179 11.83 4.31 5.17
C SER A 179 12.00 3.02 4.36
N ALA A 180 11.13 2.02 4.54
CA ALA A 180 11.27 0.74 3.83
C ALA A 180 11.14 0.89 2.30
N PRO A 181 12.01 0.23 1.50
CA PRO A 181 12.01 0.34 0.04
C PRO A 181 10.92 -0.54 -0.60
N VAL A 182 9.67 -0.23 -0.25
CA VAL A 182 8.45 -0.81 -0.80
C VAL A 182 7.54 0.29 -1.36
N SER A 183 6.48 -0.08 -2.06
CA SER A 183 5.54 0.90 -2.62
C SER A 183 5.02 1.87 -1.54
N PRO A 184 4.92 3.19 -1.84
CA PRO A 184 4.33 4.17 -0.92
C PRO A 184 2.90 3.80 -0.50
N ALA A 185 2.15 3.07 -1.34
CA ALA A 185 0.83 2.56 -0.99
C ALA A 185 0.87 1.54 0.16
N PHE A 186 1.91 0.70 0.25
CA PHE A 186 2.12 -0.23 1.37
C PHE A 186 2.48 0.53 2.65
N ARG A 187 3.41 1.47 2.57
CA ARG A 187 3.83 2.30 3.71
C ARG A 187 2.66 3.13 4.24
N MET A 188 1.91 3.78 3.36
CA MET A 188 0.73 4.56 3.74
C MET A 188 -0.37 3.70 4.37
N ARG A 189 -0.61 2.48 3.83
CA ARG A 189 -1.54 1.53 4.43
C ARG A 189 -1.12 1.16 5.85
N ALA A 190 0.18 0.92 6.07
CA ALA A 190 0.70 0.62 7.40
C ALA A 190 0.46 1.79 8.36
N CYS A 191 0.84 3.02 7.99
CA CYS A 191 0.58 4.20 8.81
C CYS A 191 -0.91 4.30 9.19
N ARG A 192 -1.80 4.19 8.20
CA ARG A 192 -3.23 4.34 8.48
C ARG A 192 -3.83 3.22 9.32
N GLN A 193 -3.46 1.96 9.09
CA GLN A 193 -4.01 0.83 9.86
C GLN A 193 -3.51 0.85 11.30
N ILE A 194 -2.19 1.00 11.50
CA ILE A 194 -1.61 1.04 12.85
C ILE A 194 -2.13 2.25 13.65
N LEU A 195 -2.29 3.40 13.02
CA LEU A 195 -2.77 4.61 13.71
C LEU A 195 -4.29 4.57 14.00
N ASN A 196 -5.10 3.97 13.12
CA ASN A 196 -6.53 3.82 13.36
C ASN A 196 -6.86 2.80 14.47
N ASP A 197 -6.04 1.75 14.63
CA ASP A 197 -6.23 0.73 15.67
C ASP A 197 -5.77 1.21 17.06
N SER A 198 -5.14 2.38 17.13
CA SER A 198 -4.69 2.99 18.38
C SER A 198 -5.81 3.85 18.97
N ASP A 199 -6.68 3.27 19.78
CA ASP A 199 -7.91 3.86 20.38
C ASP A 199 -7.72 5.20 21.15
N SER A 200 -6.52 5.71 21.27
CA SER A 200 -6.21 6.92 22.05
C SER A 200 -5.10 7.80 21.48
N MET A 201 -4.63 7.52 20.26
CA MET A 201 -3.52 8.29 19.71
C MET A 201 -4.04 9.59 19.10
N LEU A 202 -3.80 10.70 19.81
CA LEU A 202 -3.95 12.04 19.22
C LEU A 202 -3.02 12.13 18.02
N ILE A 203 -3.55 12.54 16.87
CA ILE A 203 -2.75 12.82 15.69
C ILE A 203 -1.93 14.07 15.98
N ASP A 204 -0.67 13.85 16.33
CA ASP A 204 0.28 14.92 16.62
C ASP A 204 1.16 15.24 15.39
N ALA A 205 2.04 16.24 15.57
CA ALA A 205 2.96 16.65 14.52
C ALA A 205 3.94 15.55 14.09
N ASN A 206 4.30 14.60 14.97
CA ASN A 206 5.22 13.51 14.64
C ASN A 206 4.54 12.51 13.71
N ILE A 207 3.29 12.17 14.00
CA ILE A 207 2.47 11.29 13.15
C ILE A 207 2.28 11.92 11.76
N LEU A 208 1.92 13.22 11.72
CA LEU A 208 1.76 13.92 10.45
C LEU A 208 3.08 13.99 9.67
N SER A 209 4.22 14.13 10.34
CA SER A 209 5.54 14.08 9.70
C SER A 209 5.80 12.73 9.00
N LEU A 210 5.39 11.60 9.58
CA LEU A 210 5.49 10.30 8.93
C LEU A 210 4.61 10.21 7.67
N ILE A 211 3.39 10.73 7.73
CA ILE A 211 2.48 10.80 6.57
C ILE A 211 3.05 11.73 5.49
N ASP A 212 3.57 12.90 5.88
CA ASP A 212 4.24 13.84 4.98
C ASP A 212 5.40 13.15 4.24
N THR A 213 6.26 12.42 4.97
CA THR A 213 7.38 11.67 4.39
C THR A 213 6.92 10.64 3.37
N VAL A 214 5.88 9.86 3.67
CA VAL A 214 5.33 8.86 2.71
C VAL A 214 4.72 9.53 1.49
N LEU A 215 4.05 10.67 1.65
CA LEU A 215 3.43 11.40 0.52
C LEU A 215 4.46 12.15 -0.32
N CYS A 216 5.46 12.77 0.31
CA CYS A 216 6.59 13.38 -0.40
C CYS A 216 7.45 12.35 -1.13
N ASP A 217 7.57 11.17 -0.55
CA ASP A 217 8.23 9.99 -1.13
C ASP A 217 9.59 10.31 -1.76
N ASP A 218 10.42 11.07 -1.02
CA ASP A 218 11.76 11.38 -1.49
C ASP A 218 12.65 10.13 -1.37
N PRO A 219 13.37 9.73 -2.44
CA PRO A 219 14.24 8.56 -2.39
C PRO A 219 15.41 8.70 -1.38
N SER A 220 15.74 9.91 -0.92
CA SER A 220 16.73 10.12 0.15
C SER A 220 16.26 9.64 1.52
N ASP A 221 14.94 9.50 1.73
CA ASP A 221 14.33 9.02 2.95
C ASP A 221 14.11 7.49 2.94
N ILE A 222 14.56 6.81 1.88
CA ILE A 222 14.31 5.39 1.65
C ILE A 222 15.60 4.59 1.85
N ASP A 223 15.52 3.51 2.63
CA ASP A 223 16.61 2.54 2.84
C ASP A 223 16.83 1.65 1.62
N ILE A 224 17.36 2.22 0.54
CA ILE A 224 17.57 1.52 -0.73
C ILE A 224 18.57 0.38 -0.54
N VAL A 225 18.15 -0.86 -0.89
CA VAL A 225 18.97 -2.07 -0.69
C VAL A 225 19.75 -2.49 -1.92
N HIS A 226 19.44 -1.93 -3.08
CA HIS A 226 20.15 -2.20 -4.34
C HIS A 226 21.21 -1.15 -4.61
N LYS A 227 22.19 -1.50 -5.45
CA LYS A 227 23.21 -0.59 -5.97
C LYS A 227 23.52 -0.97 -7.42
N TYR A 228 24.01 0.00 -8.17
CA TYR A 228 24.60 -0.27 -9.49
C TYR A 228 26.10 -0.53 -9.34
N ASP A 229 26.61 -1.58 -10.00
CA ASP A 229 28.05 -1.89 -10.00
C ASP A 229 28.85 -0.92 -10.88
N GLN A 230 28.20 -0.32 -11.88
CA GLN A 230 28.74 0.71 -12.77
C GLN A 230 27.64 1.71 -13.10
N GLN A 231 28.02 2.90 -13.56
CA GLN A 231 27.04 3.92 -13.93
C GLN A 231 26.19 3.45 -15.12
N PRO A 232 24.86 3.30 -14.95
CA PRO A 232 23.99 2.84 -16.03
C PRO A 232 23.68 3.96 -17.03
N SER A 233 23.22 3.59 -18.22
CA SER A 233 22.69 4.57 -19.18
C SER A 233 21.34 5.13 -18.72
N VAL A 234 20.95 6.29 -19.27
CA VAL A 234 19.66 6.93 -18.94
C VAL A 234 18.49 6.03 -19.35
N GLU A 235 18.59 5.34 -20.48
CA GLU A 235 17.57 4.41 -20.96
C GLU A 235 17.38 3.24 -19.99
N PHE A 236 18.48 2.69 -19.45
CA PHE A 236 18.43 1.63 -18.47
C PHE A 236 17.75 2.11 -17.17
N LEU A 237 18.11 3.31 -16.70
CA LEU A 237 17.49 3.91 -15.51
C LEU A 237 15.98 4.12 -15.69
N LEU A 238 15.55 4.58 -16.86
CA LEU A 238 14.13 4.75 -17.19
C LEU A 238 13.40 3.41 -17.22
N GLN A 239 14.04 2.34 -17.70
CA GLN A 239 13.46 0.99 -17.67
C GLN A 239 13.35 0.43 -16.24
N ASP A 240 14.29 0.75 -15.34
CA ASP A 240 14.20 0.34 -13.93
C ASP A 240 12.97 0.95 -13.20
N LEU A 241 12.36 2.02 -13.71
CA LEU A 241 11.11 2.59 -13.16
C LEU A 241 9.89 1.68 -13.38
N PHE A 242 9.96 0.71 -14.30
CA PHE A 242 8.94 -0.32 -14.52
C PHE A 242 9.13 -1.55 -13.63
N SER A 243 10.19 -1.57 -12.82
CA SER A 243 10.46 -2.69 -11.92
C SER A 243 9.32 -2.88 -10.92
N THR A 244 9.01 -4.12 -10.63
CA THR A 244 8.13 -4.45 -9.50
C THR A 244 8.83 -4.20 -8.16
N ASP A 245 10.17 -4.20 -8.13
CA ASP A 245 10.97 -3.92 -6.95
C ASP A 245 11.21 -2.41 -6.79
N PHE A 246 10.52 -1.81 -5.84
CA PHE A 246 10.58 -0.37 -5.58
C PHE A 246 11.97 0.12 -5.12
N SER A 247 12.80 -0.74 -4.51
CA SER A 247 14.19 -0.37 -4.21
C SER A 247 14.99 -0.04 -5.47
N ARG A 248 14.75 -0.77 -6.58
CA ARG A 248 15.34 -0.47 -7.88
C ARG A 248 14.78 0.83 -8.46
N CYS A 249 13.48 1.02 -8.38
CA CYS A 249 12.84 2.24 -8.85
C CYS A 249 13.37 3.50 -8.14
N TYR A 250 13.54 3.46 -6.82
CA TYR A 250 14.11 4.59 -6.05
C TYR A 250 15.57 4.82 -6.38
N LEU A 251 16.37 3.76 -6.56
CA LEU A 251 17.76 3.88 -6.99
C LEU A 251 17.86 4.55 -8.37
N ALA A 252 16.98 4.14 -9.31
CA ALA A 252 16.89 4.75 -10.63
C ALA A 252 16.46 6.22 -10.55
N LEU A 253 15.45 6.54 -9.74
CA LEU A 253 14.98 7.91 -9.53
C LEU A 253 16.07 8.83 -9.00
N MET A 254 16.86 8.37 -8.01
CA MET A 254 18.01 9.13 -7.49
C MET A 254 19.02 9.44 -8.60
N SER A 255 19.34 8.43 -9.43
CA SER A 255 20.31 8.58 -10.53
C SER A 255 19.77 9.50 -11.64
N LEU A 256 18.49 9.38 -12.00
CA LEU A 256 17.82 10.22 -13.01
C LEU A 256 17.76 11.71 -12.60
N ARG A 257 17.63 11.99 -11.31
CA ARG A 257 17.69 13.39 -10.80
C ARG A 257 19.03 14.07 -11.07
N GLN A 258 20.11 13.31 -11.28
CA GLN A 258 21.44 13.84 -11.60
C GLN A 258 21.69 14.03 -13.10
N CYS A 259 20.79 13.50 -13.94
CA CYS A 259 20.93 13.61 -15.39
C CYS A 259 20.56 15.02 -15.88
N SER A 260 21.18 15.49 -16.97
CA SER A 260 20.78 16.72 -17.65
C SER A 260 19.35 16.59 -18.19
N SER A 261 18.53 17.62 -18.02
CA SER A 261 17.16 17.67 -18.56
C SER A 261 17.13 17.57 -20.09
N GLU A 262 18.14 18.09 -20.77
CA GLU A 262 18.25 18.04 -22.23
C GLU A 262 18.42 16.60 -22.76
N VAL A 263 19.11 15.74 -22.00
CA VAL A 263 19.26 14.31 -22.31
C VAL A 263 18.05 13.52 -21.86
N LEU A 264 17.52 13.84 -20.68
CA LEU A 264 16.46 13.08 -20.05
C LEU A 264 15.11 13.29 -20.73
N TRP A 265 14.77 14.53 -21.10
CA TRP A 265 13.45 14.87 -21.62
C TRP A 265 13.05 14.10 -22.88
N PRO A 266 13.85 14.03 -23.95
CA PRO A 266 13.47 13.30 -25.16
C PRO A 266 13.20 11.83 -24.91
N LEU A 267 13.99 11.19 -24.04
CA LEU A 267 13.83 9.78 -23.69
C LEU A 267 12.57 9.54 -22.84
N MET A 268 12.28 10.44 -21.89
CA MET A 268 11.08 10.37 -21.10
C MET A 268 9.82 10.60 -21.94
N SER A 269 9.84 11.59 -22.82
CA SER A 269 8.68 11.89 -23.70
C SER A 269 8.36 10.68 -24.60
N ASP A 270 9.36 10.11 -25.26
CA ASP A 270 9.18 8.91 -26.09
C ASP A 270 8.65 7.71 -25.26
N LEU A 271 9.22 7.49 -24.09
CA LEU A 271 8.82 6.37 -23.24
C LEU A 271 7.40 6.58 -22.63
N TRP A 272 7.02 7.83 -22.36
CA TRP A 272 5.67 8.15 -21.93
C TRP A 272 4.62 7.78 -22.99
N GLU A 273 4.84 8.21 -24.21
CA GLU A 273 3.91 7.94 -25.33
C GLU A 273 3.78 6.43 -25.64
N ARG A 274 4.85 5.68 -25.49
CA ARG A 274 4.85 4.24 -25.79
C ARG A 274 4.27 3.37 -24.68
N GLU A 275 4.63 3.63 -23.42
CA GLU A 275 4.43 2.65 -22.33
C GLU A 275 4.05 3.29 -20.98
N ALA A 276 4.79 4.32 -20.52
CA ALA A 276 4.73 4.77 -19.14
C ALA A 276 3.36 5.35 -18.75
N HIS A 277 2.65 5.95 -19.71
CA HIS A 277 1.28 6.47 -19.49
C HIS A 277 0.30 5.39 -19.02
N ASN A 278 0.55 4.13 -19.28
CA ASN A 278 -0.34 3.01 -18.93
C ASN A 278 0.27 2.03 -17.91
N ASP A 279 1.53 2.18 -17.55
CA ASP A 279 2.15 1.40 -16.47
C ASP A 279 1.96 2.07 -15.11
N TYR A 280 1.41 1.36 -14.13
CA TYR A 280 1.06 1.96 -12.83
C TYR A 280 2.27 2.35 -11.98
N GLY A 281 3.45 1.71 -12.17
CA GLY A 281 4.70 1.99 -11.48
C GLY A 281 5.43 3.16 -12.13
N ALA A 282 5.73 3.03 -13.42
CA ALA A 282 6.42 4.06 -14.20
C ALA A 282 5.63 5.37 -14.20
N HIS A 283 4.31 5.33 -14.41
CA HIS A 283 3.44 6.53 -14.34
C HIS A 283 3.64 7.32 -13.05
N TYR A 284 3.70 6.62 -11.90
CA TYR A 284 3.95 7.26 -10.61
C TYR A 284 5.32 7.92 -10.54
N PHE A 285 6.38 7.22 -10.95
CA PHE A 285 7.73 7.75 -10.90
C PHE A 285 7.97 8.89 -11.90
N PHE A 286 7.26 8.89 -13.02
CA PHE A 286 7.28 10.03 -13.94
C PHE A 286 6.76 11.31 -13.28
N MET A 287 5.67 11.23 -12.51
CA MET A 287 5.19 12.39 -11.73
C MET A 287 6.25 12.87 -10.73
N ARG A 288 6.98 11.93 -10.10
CA ARG A 288 8.07 12.26 -9.18
C ARG A 288 9.25 12.94 -9.88
N ILE A 289 9.60 12.49 -11.07
CA ILE A 289 10.70 13.11 -11.85
C ILE A 289 10.28 14.50 -12.33
N PHE A 290 9.08 14.66 -12.87
CA PHE A 290 8.59 15.97 -13.30
C PHE A 290 8.66 17.02 -12.19
N GLY A 291 8.22 16.67 -10.99
CA GLY A 291 8.22 17.55 -9.82
C GLY A 291 9.55 17.64 -9.05
N SER A 292 10.62 17.00 -9.54
CA SER A 292 11.92 17.01 -8.86
C SER A 292 12.90 18.07 -9.37
N ARG A 293 12.57 18.75 -10.45
CA ARG A 293 13.44 19.72 -11.12
C ARG A 293 12.65 20.77 -11.91
N SER A 294 13.21 21.96 -12.05
CA SER A 294 12.57 23.10 -12.74
C SER A 294 13.25 23.47 -14.06
N ASP A 295 14.35 22.80 -14.42
CA ASP A 295 15.18 23.12 -15.60
C ASP A 295 14.77 22.37 -16.88
N TRP A 296 13.48 21.99 -16.99
CA TRP A 296 12.95 21.36 -18.19
C TRP A 296 13.07 22.28 -19.42
N PRO A 297 13.38 21.75 -20.63
CA PRO A 297 13.21 22.53 -21.87
C PRO A 297 11.81 23.10 -21.99
N GLN A 298 11.66 24.28 -22.59
CA GLN A 298 10.40 25.00 -22.62
C GLN A 298 9.22 24.17 -23.15
N ASP A 299 9.43 23.43 -24.24
CA ASP A 299 8.41 22.53 -24.80
C ASP A 299 8.18 21.32 -23.88
N GLY A 300 9.25 20.86 -23.21
CA GLY A 300 9.20 19.80 -22.22
C GLY A 300 8.37 20.18 -21.01
N LEU A 301 8.58 21.38 -20.48
CA LEU A 301 7.81 21.88 -19.34
C LEU A 301 6.30 21.97 -19.69
N ARG A 302 5.95 22.47 -20.88
CA ARG A 302 4.55 22.56 -21.29
C ARG A 302 3.90 21.18 -21.35
N HIS A 303 4.54 20.23 -22.00
CA HIS A 303 4.03 18.85 -22.12
C HIS A 303 3.97 18.14 -20.75
N ALA A 304 5.00 18.33 -19.90
CA ALA A 304 4.96 17.77 -18.52
C ALA A 304 3.77 18.32 -17.71
N LEU A 305 3.47 19.62 -17.83
CA LEU A 305 2.32 20.22 -17.15
C LEU A 305 0.98 19.67 -17.67
N GLU A 306 0.83 19.41 -18.97
CA GLU A 306 -0.34 18.74 -19.55
C GLU A 306 -0.52 17.34 -18.96
N ILE A 307 0.55 16.51 -18.97
CA ILE A 307 0.56 15.17 -18.39
C ILE A 307 0.17 15.20 -16.90
N ILE A 308 0.74 16.13 -16.14
CA ILE A 308 0.47 16.28 -14.70
C ILE A 308 -1.00 16.61 -14.46
N GLN A 309 -1.57 17.58 -15.21
CA GLN A 309 -2.98 17.96 -15.05
C GLN A 309 -3.92 16.81 -15.38
N GLU A 310 -3.67 16.05 -16.45
CA GLU A 310 -4.43 14.83 -16.77
C GLU A 310 -4.32 13.79 -15.67
N SER A 311 -3.11 13.62 -15.08
CA SER A 311 -2.86 12.65 -14.02
C SER A 311 -3.62 12.99 -12.73
N ILE A 312 -3.78 14.26 -12.37
CA ILE A 312 -4.52 14.70 -11.18
C ILE A 312 -5.99 14.27 -11.24
N ILE A 313 -6.63 14.34 -12.40
CA ILE A 313 -8.05 13.99 -12.58
C ILE A 313 -8.27 12.52 -12.97
N ASN A 314 -7.21 11.74 -13.17
CA ASN A 314 -7.29 10.34 -13.59
C ASN A 314 -7.91 9.46 -12.49
N ARG A 315 -9.09 8.90 -12.76
CA ARG A 315 -9.86 8.09 -11.79
C ARG A 315 -9.58 6.59 -11.85
N ARG A 316 -8.72 6.12 -12.77
CA ARG A 316 -8.39 4.70 -12.85
C ARG A 316 -7.72 4.27 -11.55
N PRO A 317 -8.19 3.19 -10.88
CA PRO A 317 -7.69 2.80 -9.55
C PRO A 317 -6.17 2.57 -9.51
N GLN A 318 -5.58 2.06 -10.60
CA GLN A 318 -4.14 1.81 -10.68
C GLN A 318 -3.29 3.07 -10.60
N PHE A 319 -3.85 4.25 -10.98
CA PHE A 319 -3.13 5.53 -10.95
C PHE A 319 -3.42 6.39 -9.72
N ARG A 320 -4.16 5.87 -8.75
CA ARG A 320 -4.55 6.62 -7.56
C ARG A 320 -3.35 7.28 -6.86
N LYS A 321 -2.24 6.53 -6.64
CA LYS A 321 -1.04 7.06 -5.99
C LYS A 321 -0.35 8.18 -6.78
N SER A 322 -0.50 8.20 -8.12
CA SER A 322 0.09 9.20 -8.98
C SER A 322 -0.59 10.56 -8.85
N ARG A 323 -1.87 10.61 -8.43
CA ARG A 323 -2.63 11.87 -8.31
C ARG A 323 -2.03 12.81 -7.28
N ALA A 324 -1.71 12.34 -6.08
CA ALA A 324 -1.07 13.17 -5.06
C ALA A 324 0.33 13.62 -5.48
N ALA A 325 1.12 12.74 -6.12
CA ALA A 325 2.43 13.10 -6.68
C ALA A 325 2.32 14.15 -7.79
N ALA A 326 1.30 14.06 -8.65
CA ALA A 326 1.04 15.04 -9.70
C ALA A 326 0.63 16.41 -9.11
N ILE A 327 -0.16 16.45 -8.03
CA ILE A 327 -0.49 17.70 -7.31
C ILE A 327 0.78 18.38 -6.81
N GLN A 328 1.68 17.61 -6.18
CA GLN A 328 2.96 18.13 -5.69
C GLN A 328 3.83 18.65 -6.85
N ALA A 329 3.90 17.90 -7.95
CA ALA A 329 4.65 18.30 -9.13
C ALA A 329 4.09 19.59 -9.78
N LEU A 330 2.76 19.71 -9.86
CA LEU A 330 2.11 20.92 -10.38
C LEU A 330 2.45 22.15 -9.54
N HIS A 331 2.34 22.03 -8.20
CA HIS A 331 2.71 23.10 -7.28
C HIS A 331 4.18 23.50 -7.43
N PHE A 332 5.09 22.53 -7.53
CA PHE A 332 6.51 22.79 -7.69
C PHE A 332 6.86 23.48 -9.02
N LEU A 333 6.27 23.04 -10.13
CA LEU A 333 6.56 23.57 -11.48
C LEU A 333 5.83 24.88 -11.78
N SER A 334 4.63 25.09 -11.26
CA SER A 334 3.83 26.27 -11.52
C SER A 334 2.80 26.51 -10.41
N SER A 335 3.19 27.30 -9.41
CA SER A 335 2.31 27.68 -8.30
C SER A 335 1.05 28.41 -8.79
N ASP A 336 1.15 29.25 -9.84
CA ASP A 336 0.00 29.96 -10.42
C ASP A 336 -0.99 28.98 -11.04
N LEU A 337 -0.50 28.02 -11.81
CA LEU A 337 -1.35 27.01 -12.44
C LEU A 337 -2.00 26.11 -11.37
N PHE A 338 -1.27 25.75 -10.31
CA PHE A 338 -1.80 25.02 -9.18
C PHE A 338 -2.98 25.76 -8.52
N ILE A 339 -2.83 27.06 -8.20
CA ILE A 339 -3.89 27.86 -7.59
C ILE A 339 -5.12 27.92 -8.51
N ASN A 340 -4.90 28.15 -9.80
CA ASN A 340 -6.00 28.33 -10.77
C ASN A 340 -6.79 27.04 -11.02
N THR A 341 -6.13 25.87 -10.98
CA THR A 341 -6.76 24.57 -11.25
C THR A 341 -7.21 23.82 -9.98
N MET A 342 -6.77 24.27 -8.81
CA MET A 342 -7.11 23.63 -7.52
C MET A 342 -8.63 23.46 -7.29
N PRO A 343 -9.50 24.44 -7.57
CA PRO A 343 -10.94 24.26 -7.42
C PRO A 343 -11.50 23.12 -8.28
N ASP A 344 -10.95 22.93 -9.48
CA ASP A 344 -11.43 21.92 -10.43
C ASP A 344 -11.09 20.52 -9.93
N PHE A 345 -9.83 20.26 -9.51
CA PHE A 345 -9.45 18.94 -9.07
C PHE A 345 -9.89 18.58 -7.64
N LEU A 346 -10.32 19.55 -6.85
CA LEU A 346 -10.98 19.34 -5.55
C LEU A 346 -12.50 19.26 -5.64
N SER A 347 -13.08 19.47 -6.81
CA SER A 347 -14.53 19.44 -6.99
C SER A 347 -15.10 18.04 -6.67
N GLU A 348 -16.37 18.00 -6.23
CA GLU A 348 -17.08 16.73 -5.96
C GLU A 348 -17.11 15.82 -7.20
N SER A 349 -17.18 16.41 -8.39
CA SER A 349 -17.19 15.67 -9.66
C SER A 349 -15.89 14.88 -9.91
N VAL A 350 -14.75 15.32 -9.35
CA VAL A 350 -13.45 14.65 -9.46
C VAL A 350 -13.26 13.62 -8.36
N ASP A 351 -13.96 13.75 -7.24
CA ASP A 351 -13.86 12.83 -6.10
C ASP A 351 -12.39 12.63 -5.67
N ALA A 352 -11.76 13.71 -5.24
CA ALA A 352 -10.37 13.70 -4.83
C ALA A 352 -10.18 12.83 -3.57
N PRO A 353 -9.36 11.75 -3.61
CA PRO A 353 -9.11 10.94 -2.43
C PRO A 353 -8.37 11.76 -1.35
N TRP A 354 -8.44 11.29 -0.10
CA TRP A 354 -7.91 12.00 1.05
C TRP A 354 -6.44 12.41 0.90
N ASP A 355 -5.60 11.57 0.29
CA ASP A 355 -4.18 11.81 0.03
C ASP A 355 -3.94 12.98 -0.94
N CYS A 356 -4.85 13.17 -1.90
CA CYS A 356 -4.84 14.35 -2.77
C CYS A 356 -5.20 15.62 -2.01
N ARG A 357 -6.24 15.56 -1.17
CA ARG A 357 -6.66 16.70 -0.33
C ARG A 357 -5.58 17.05 0.70
N TYR A 358 -4.98 16.05 1.33
CA TYR A 358 -3.86 16.22 2.25
C TYR A 358 -2.65 16.87 1.56
N MET A 359 -2.25 16.37 0.37
CA MET A 359 -1.16 16.95 -0.42
C MET A 359 -1.46 18.40 -0.80
N THR A 360 -2.72 18.72 -1.11
CA THR A 360 -3.12 20.11 -1.39
C THR A 360 -2.88 21.02 -0.17
N VAL A 361 -3.24 20.57 1.03
CA VAL A 361 -2.97 21.30 2.28
C VAL A 361 -1.46 21.54 2.45
N MET A 362 -0.62 20.51 2.23
CA MET A 362 0.85 20.65 2.29
C MET A 362 1.38 21.67 1.27
N CYS A 363 0.86 21.62 0.02
CA CYS A 363 1.26 22.57 -1.01
C CYS A 363 0.90 24.01 -0.63
N ILE A 364 -0.30 24.26 -0.11
CA ILE A 364 -0.76 25.59 0.32
C ILE A 364 0.11 26.12 1.48
N GLU A 365 0.46 25.28 2.46
CA GLU A 365 1.36 25.68 3.55
C GLU A 365 2.69 26.23 3.01
N ASN A 366 3.28 25.53 2.03
CA ASN A 366 4.60 25.83 1.47
C ASN A 366 4.59 27.01 0.45
N MET A 367 3.44 27.56 0.08
CA MET A 367 3.36 28.67 -0.86
C MET A 367 3.71 30.01 -0.19
N ALA A 368 4.97 30.41 -0.24
CA ALA A 368 5.42 31.66 0.35
C ALA A 368 4.72 32.91 -0.21
N GLU A 369 4.37 32.88 -1.50
CA GLU A 369 3.81 34.00 -2.25
C GLU A 369 2.29 34.18 -2.04
N MET A 370 1.58 33.18 -1.49
CA MET A 370 0.14 33.26 -1.26
C MET A 370 -0.16 34.19 -0.08
N ASN A 371 -1.10 35.13 -0.27
CA ASN A 371 -1.59 36.00 0.79
C ASN A 371 -2.11 35.18 1.99
N LEU A 372 -1.71 35.55 3.22
CA LEU A 372 -2.05 34.83 4.45
C LEU A 372 -3.57 34.69 4.66
N SER A 373 -4.35 35.74 4.36
CA SER A 373 -5.81 35.70 4.47
C SER A 373 -6.45 34.70 3.48
N LEU A 374 -5.88 34.56 2.29
CA LEU A 374 -6.33 33.54 1.32
C LEU A 374 -5.94 32.14 1.77
N LYS A 375 -4.71 31.96 2.29
CA LYS A 375 -4.29 30.68 2.91
C LYS A 375 -5.26 30.28 4.02
N GLU A 376 -5.53 31.18 4.94
CA GLU A 376 -6.42 30.92 6.08
C GLU A 376 -7.81 30.51 5.60
N LYS A 377 -8.37 31.22 4.60
CA LYS A 377 -9.67 30.89 4.02
C LYS A 377 -9.71 29.48 3.41
N ILE A 378 -8.69 29.12 2.63
CA ILE A 378 -8.63 27.82 1.96
C ILE A 378 -8.42 26.70 2.99
N LEU A 379 -7.46 26.87 3.91
CA LEU A 379 -7.17 25.87 4.95
C LEU A 379 -8.38 25.65 5.87
N SER A 380 -9.13 26.72 6.19
CA SER A 380 -10.35 26.60 6.99
C SER A 380 -11.39 25.68 6.37
N HIS A 381 -11.45 25.60 5.03
CA HIS A 381 -12.35 24.67 4.34
C HIS A 381 -12.03 23.19 4.66
N PHE A 382 -10.76 22.85 4.86
CA PHE A 382 -10.34 21.48 5.18
C PHE A 382 -10.49 21.10 6.66
N MET A 383 -10.90 22.05 7.53
CA MET A 383 -11.17 21.73 8.95
C MET A 383 -12.39 20.82 9.12
N ASP A 384 -13.30 20.84 8.17
CA ASP A 384 -14.51 20.00 8.17
C ASP A 384 -14.37 18.77 7.23
N ASP A 385 -13.13 18.47 6.78
CA ASP A 385 -12.90 17.31 5.91
C ASP A 385 -13.33 16.00 6.58
N SER A 386 -13.84 15.06 5.79
CA SER A 386 -14.27 13.75 6.28
C SER A 386 -13.09 12.91 6.82
N ASP A 387 -11.87 13.15 6.33
CA ASP A 387 -10.66 12.42 6.74
C ASP A 387 -9.96 13.11 7.91
N VAL A 388 -9.68 12.35 8.97
CA VAL A 388 -9.10 12.86 10.21
C VAL A 388 -7.68 13.41 10.02
N PHE A 389 -6.87 12.82 9.10
CA PHE A 389 -5.51 13.28 8.85
C PHE A 389 -5.51 14.62 8.07
N VAL A 390 -6.46 14.79 7.15
CA VAL A 390 -6.62 16.06 6.43
C VAL A 390 -7.00 17.17 7.40
N ARG A 391 -7.96 16.93 8.31
CA ARG A 391 -8.34 17.90 9.35
C ARG A 391 -7.15 18.27 10.24
N ALA A 392 -6.47 17.26 10.80
CA ALA A 392 -5.33 17.48 11.71
C ALA A 392 -4.20 18.26 11.01
N ARG A 393 -3.89 17.93 9.75
CA ARG A 393 -2.87 18.64 8.98
C ARG A 393 -3.28 20.10 8.75
N SER A 394 -4.55 20.35 8.43
CA SER A 394 -5.09 21.69 8.21
C SER A 394 -5.05 22.54 9.48
N GLU A 395 -5.37 21.95 10.63
CA GLU A 395 -5.32 22.62 11.94
C GLU A 395 -3.91 23.13 12.27
N ILE A 396 -2.88 22.27 12.10
CA ILE A 396 -1.49 22.66 12.31
C ILE A 396 -1.07 23.79 11.34
N CYS A 397 -1.44 23.68 10.06
CA CYS A 397 -1.13 24.72 9.09
C CYS A 397 -1.81 26.06 9.44
N LEU A 398 -3.08 26.03 9.84
CA LEU A 398 -3.82 27.23 10.25
C LEU A 398 -3.20 27.89 11.47
N SER A 399 -2.78 27.11 12.48
CA SER A 399 -2.12 27.66 13.66
C SER A 399 -0.85 28.42 13.28
N ARG A 400 -0.01 27.86 12.41
CA ARG A 400 1.21 28.51 11.91
C ARG A 400 0.91 29.78 11.10
N VAL A 401 -0.12 29.76 10.24
CA VAL A 401 -0.53 30.94 9.44
C VAL A 401 -0.99 32.07 10.35
N ARG A 402 -1.75 31.78 11.42
CA ARG A 402 -2.23 32.75 12.38
C ARG A 402 -1.09 33.36 13.22
N GLU A 403 -0.11 32.54 13.62
CA GLU A 403 1.09 33.01 14.30
C GLU A 403 1.90 33.99 13.45
N LEU A 404 1.96 33.77 12.12
CA LEU A 404 2.63 34.68 11.18
C LEU A 404 1.83 35.94 10.89
N SER A 405 0.53 35.95 11.18
CA SER A 405 -0.36 37.09 10.96
C SER A 405 -0.51 37.99 12.20
N ALA A 406 -0.06 37.54 13.37
CA ALA A 406 -0.13 38.25 14.66
C ALA A 406 1.14 39.04 14.92
#